data_4ba92f68b9742af0144e87a0056017c4
#
_entry.id   4ba92f68b9742af0144e87a0056017c4
#
_cell.length_a   1.000
_cell.length_b   1.000
_cell.length_c   1.000
_cell.angle_alpha   90.00
_cell.angle_beta   90.00
_cell.angle_gamma   90.00
#
_symmetry.space_group_name_H-M   'P 1'
#
loop_
_entity.id
_entity.type
_entity.pdbx_description
1 polymer ?
#
loop_
_entity_poly.entity_id
_entity_poly.type
_entity_poly.pdbx_seq_one_letter_code
_entity_poly.pdbx_strand_id
1 'polypeptide(L)'
;LKTILNQANPNFSGDTSPLPVTRARYPVDEDYINAMTATISAMDSSCLCIQGPPGAGKTYTATHVIAELVKVGKRIGILSNSHAAIMNLLEGLPSVLPDANLVKVAGYGPIKEFRKLFPEEEHPNLTYRSSMSFTQKAPYQQYDVIGATVYAFAKQIAYDDPVDYLFVDEASQVALANL
;
A
#
# COMPACT_ATOMS: atom_id res chain seq x y z
N LEU A 1 1.44 3.49 -15.93
CA LEU A 1 1.46 4.93 -16.23
C LEU A 1 0.61 5.28 -17.46
N LYS A 2 0.72 4.56 -18.59
CA LYS A 2 -0.10 4.82 -19.80
C LYS A 2 -1.59 4.75 -19.51
N THR A 3 -2.04 3.80 -18.69
CA THR A 3 -3.45 3.63 -18.31
C THR A 3 -3.98 4.84 -17.56
N ILE A 4 -3.18 5.40 -16.63
CA ILE A 4 -3.54 6.62 -15.88
C ILE A 4 -3.62 7.82 -16.81
N LEU A 5 -2.58 8.02 -17.64
CA LEU A 5 -2.49 9.18 -18.55
C LEU A 5 -3.61 9.20 -19.60
N ASN A 6 -4.00 8.04 -20.10
CA ASN A 6 -5.03 7.91 -21.11
C ASN A 6 -6.44 7.76 -20.52
N GLN A 7 -6.60 7.79 -19.19
CA GLN A 7 -7.88 7.55 -18.50
C GLN A 7 -8.54 6.24 -18.98
N ALA A 8 -7.72 5.25 -19.32
CA ALA A 8 -8.19 3.96 -19.79
C ALA A 8 -8.75 3.12 -18.63
N ASN A 9 -9.68 2.24 -18.93
CA ASN A 9 -10.14 1.26 -17.96
C ASN A 9 -8.99 0.34 -17.54
N PRO A 10 -8.99 -0.15 -16.28
CA PRO A 10 -8.01 -1.15 -15.84
C PRO A 10 -7.98 -2.37 -16.77
N ASN A 11 -6.79 -2.92 -17.01
CA ASN A 11 -6.63 -4.19 -17.70
C ASN A 11 -6.78 -5.32 -16.69
N PHE A 12 -7.42 -6.41 -17.10
CA PHE A 12 -7.62 -7.60 -16.28
C PHE A 12 -7.14 -8.84 -17.02
N SER A 13 -6.66 -9.83 -16.26
CA SER A 13 -6.32 -11.14 -16.79
C SER A 13 -7.61 -11.89 -17.12
N GLY A 14 -7.85 -12.20 -18.39
CA GLY A 14 -9.04 -12.89 -18.88
C GLY A 14 -10.00 -11.99 -19.66
N ASP A 15 -11.02 -12.62 -20.25
CA ASP A 15 -11.92 -11.98 -21.21
C ASP A 15 -13.01 -11.09 -20.57
N THR A 16 -13.16 -11.13 -19.24
CA THR A 16 -14.22 -10.40 -18.55
C THR A 16 -13.66 -9.38 -17.57
N SER A 17 -13.96 -8.11 -17.80
CA SER A 17 -13.76 -7.07 -16.79
C SER A 17 -14.62 -7.36 -15.55
N PRO A 18 -14.06 -7.35 -14.35
CA PRO A 18 -14.86 -7.47 -13.14
C PRO A 18 -15.95 -6.40 -13.10
N LEU A 19 -17.10 -6.78 -12.55
CA LEU A 19 -18.16 -5.82 -12.33
C LEU A 19 -17.74 -4.78 -11.28
N PRO A 20 -18.25 -3.53 -11.39
CA PRO A 20 -17.91 -2.50 -10.41
C PRO A 20 -18.16 -2.97 -8.97
N VAL A 21 -17.13 -2.87 -8.14
CA VAL A 21 -17.23 -3.18 -6.71
C VAL A 21 -17.67 -1.93 -5.98
N THR A 22 -18.91 -1.94 -5.48
CA THR A 22 -19.50 -0.83 -4.75
C THR A 22 -20.13 -1.31 -3.46
N ARG A 23 -20.22 -0.44 -2.45
CA ARG A 23 -20.90 -0.74 -1.19
C ARG A 23 -22.40 -1.04 -1.39
N ALA A 24 -23.05 -0.45 -2.38
CA ALA A 24 -24.44 -0.76 -2.71
C ALA A 24 -24.61 -2.20 -3.18
N ARG A 25 -23.61 -2.75 -3.89
CA ARG A 25 -23.63 -4.11 -4.40
C ARG A 25 -23.17 -5.13 -3.35
N TYR A 26 -22.24 -4.74 -2.50
CA TYR A 26 -21.65 -5.57 -1.44
C TYR A 26 -21.82 -4.86 -0.09
N PRO A 27 -23.00 -4.94 0.54
CA PRO A 27 -23.29 -4.23 1.78
C PRO A 27 -22.55 -4.82 3.00
N VAL A 28 -22.16 -6.09 2.94
CA VAL A 28 -21.40 -6.77 3.98
C VAL A 28 -19.92 -6.50 3.79
N ASP A 29 -19.21 -6.13 4.85
CA ASP A 29 -17.79 -5.75 4.78
C ASP A 29 -16.91 -6.87 4.22
N GLU A 30 -17.09 -8.09 4.67
CA GLU A 30 -16.33 -9.26 4.21
C GLU A 30 -16.52 -9.49 2.70
N ASP A 31 -17.75 -9.47 2.21
CA ASP A 31 -18.06 -9.64 0.79
C ASP A 31 -17.44 -8.51 -0.05
N TYR A 32 -17.47 -7.27 0.48
CA TYR A 32 -16.88 -6.13 -0.19
C TYR A 32 -15.35 -6.25 -0.28
N ILE A 33 -14.69 -6.64 0.80
CA ILE A 33 -13.24 -6.84 0.85
C ILE A 33 -12.84 -7.97 -0.09
N ASN A 34 -13.56 -9.10 -0.07
CA ASN A 34 -13.31 -10.23 -0.96
C ASN A 34 -13.46 -9.86 -2.44
N ALA A 35 -14.52 -9.10 -2.79
CA ALA A 35 -14.74 -8.63 -4.15
C ALA A 35 -13.64 -7.63 -4.61
N MET A 36 -13.20 -6.74 -3.72
CA MET A 36 -12.10 -5.82 -3.98
C MET A 36 -10.78 -6.56 -4.19
N THR A 37 -10.46 -7.51 -3.31
CA THR A 37 -9.24 -8.33 -3.39
C THR A 37 -9.23 -9.14 -4.69
N ALA A 38 -10.34 -9.78 -5.05
CA ALA A 38 -10.46 -10.51 -6.30
C ALA A 38 -10.26 -9.61 -7.52
N THR A 39 -10.86 -8.42 -7.52
CA THR A 39 -10.69 -7.44 -8.59
C THR A 39 -9.24 -6.99 -8.74
N ILE A 40 -8.57 -6.66 -7.63
CA ILE A 40 -7.18 -6.22 -7.63
C ILE A 40 -6.25 -7.36 -8.07
N SER A 41 -6.50 -8.58 -7.62
CA SER A 41 -5.72 -9.76 -8.01
C SER A 41 -5.86 -10.12 -9.50
N ALA A 42 -6.98 -9.78 -10.11
CA ALA A 42 -7.22 -10.00 -11.54
C ALA A 42 -6.60 -8.91 -12.44
N MET A 43 -6.08 -7.81 -11.87
CA MET A 43 -5.45 -6.74 -12.66
C MET A 43 -4.17 -7.25 -13.34
N ASP A 44 -3.96 -6.84 -14.58
CA ASP A 44 -2.75 -7.12 -15.34
C ASP A 44 -2.03 -5.81 -15.69
N SER A 45 -0.90 -5.57 -15.01
CA SER A 45 0.00 -4.43 -15.24
C SER A 45 -0.76 -3.09 -15.39
N SER A 46 -1.72 -2.86 -14.50
CA SER A 46 -2.69 -1.77 -14.60
C SER A 46 -2.86 -1.01 -13.29
N CYS A 47 -3.78 -0.07 -13.26
CA CYS A 47 -4.14 0.68 -12.06
C CYS A 47 -5.65 0.74 -11.87
N LEU A 48 -6.08 0.73 -10.61
CA LEU A 48 -7.46 0.89 -10.19
C LEU A 48 -7.58 2.13 -9.30
N CYS A 49 -8.48 3.06 -9.68
CA CYS A 49 -8.79 4.22 -8.84
C CYS A 49 -9.94 3.90 -7.89
N ILE A 50 -9.70 4.03 -6.59
CA ILE A 50 -10.71 3.85 -5.55
C ILE A 50 -11.11 5.23 -5.05
N GLN A 51 -12.36 5.62 -5.30
CA GLN A 51 -12.90 6.92 -4.89
C GLN A 51 -13.94 6.75 -3.78
N GLY A 52 -13.93 7.66 -2.82
CA GLY A 52 -14.92 7.73 -1.75
C GLY A 52 -14.74 9.00 -0.92
N PRO A 53 -15.81 9.53 -0.32
CA PRO A 53 -15.74 10.70 0.54
C PRO A 53 -14.88 10.43 1.78
N PRO A 54 -14.46 11.46 2.52
CA PRO A 54 -13.86 11.30 3.84
C PRO A 54 -14.74 10.44 4.74
N GLY A 55 -14.15 9.54 5.53
CA GLY A 55 -14.90 8.64 6.42
C GLY A 55 -15.59 7.45 5.76
N ALA A 56 -15.48 7.27 4.43
CA ALA A 56 -16.09 6.13 3.73
C ALA A 56 -15.39 4.77 3.95
N GLY A 57 -14.47 4.67 4.89
CA GLY A 57 -13.77 3.41 5.20
C GLY A 57 -12.69 3.01 4.20
N LYS A 58 -12.17 3.94 3.39
CA LYS A 58 -11.09 3.63 2.41
C LYS A 58 -9.87 2.98 3.06
N THR A 59 -9.37 3.57 4.15
CA THR A 59 -8.22 3.05 4.91
C THR A 59 -8.51 1.66 5.46
N TYR A 60 -9.67 1.47 6.07
CA TYR A 60 -10.12 0.17 6.57
C TYR A 60 -10.13 -0.89 5.46
N THR A 61 -10.76 -0.58 4.33
CA THR A 61 -10.79 -1.48 3.16
C THR A 61 -9.38 -1.76 2.64
N ALA A 62 -8.53 -0.73 2.49
CA ALA A 62 -7.17 -0.91 2.02
C ALA A 62 -6.36 -1.82 2.96
N THR A 63 -6.44 -1.62 4.28
CA THR A 63 -5.77 -2.47 5.28
C THR A 63 -6.15 -3.94 5.11
N HIS A 64 -7.45 -4.26 4.97
CA HIS A 64 -7.92 -5.64 4.82
C HIS A 64 -7.56 -6.24 3.46
N VAL A 65 -7.65 -5.47 2.38
CA VAL A 65 -7.23 -5.93 1.04
C VAL A 65 -5.72 -6.20 1.01
N ILE A 66 -4.91 -5.31 1.61
CA ILE A 66 -3.47 -5.54 1.77
C ILE A 66 -3.22 -6.84 2.54
N ALA A 67 -3.97 -7.07 3.62
CA ALA A 67 -3.83 -8.28 4.42
C ALA A 67 -4.10 -9.54 3.59
N GLU A 68 -5.17 -9.56 2.80
CA GLU A 68 -5.48 -10.73 1.95
C GLU A 68 -4.42 -10.96 0.87
N LEU A 69 -3.87 -9.91 0.27
CA LEU A 69 -2.78 -10.02 -0.71
C LEU A 69 -1.49 -10.56 -0.08
N VAL A 70 -1.13 -10.09 1.12
CA VAL A 70 0.06 -10.58 1.84
C VAL A 70 -0.09 -12.05 2.23
N LYS A 71 -1.27 -12.49 2.68
CA LYS A 71 -1.55 -13.90 3.00
C LYS A 71 -1.31 -14.85 1.82
N VAL A 72 -1.46 -14.38 0.60
CA VAL A 72 -1.14 -15.16 -0.62
C VAL A 72 0.27 -14.88 -1.15
N GLY A 73 1.16 -14.35 -0.32
CA GLY A 73 2.57 -14.16 -0.60
C GLY A 73 2.91 -12.96 -1.49
N LYS A 74 2.02 -11.96 -1.58
CA LYS A 74 2.27 -10.74 -2.34
C LYS A 74 2.99 -9.69 -1.50
N ARG A 75 3.95 -9.01 -2.11
CA ARG A 75 4.67 -7.89 -1.50
C ARG A 75 4.01 -6.57 -1.86
N ILE A 76 3.81 -5.73 -0.85
CA ILE A 76 3.00 -4.53 -0.96
C ILE A 76 3.83 -3.28 -0.70
N GLY A 77 3.70 -2.28 -1.56
CA GLY A 77 4.15 -0.91 -1.33
C GLY A 77 2.99 -0.03 -0.88
N ILE A 78 3.20 0.80 0.14
CA ILE A 78 2.30 1.87 0.55
C ILE A 78 2.99 3.20 0.32
N LEU A 79 2.41 4.05 -0.52
CA LEU A 79 2.98 5.31 -0.96
C LEU A 79 2.02 6.46 -0.68
N SER A 80 2.54 7.54 -0.14
CA SER A 80 1.87 8.84 -0.05
C SER A 80 2.91 9.95 0.06
N ASN A 81 2.51 11.20 -0.20
CA ASN A 81 3.31 12.37 0.16
C ASN A 81 3.26 12.66 1.67
N SER A 82 2.23 12.16 2.36
CA SER A 82 2.03 12.34 3.79
C SER A 82 2.58 11.14 4.57
N HIS A 83 3.51 11.41 5.48
CA HIS A 83 3.97 10.39 6.43
C HIS A 83 2.84 9.86 7.32
N ALA A 84 1.90 10.73 7.71
CA ALA A 84 0.77 10.36 8.55
C ALA A 84 -0.18 9.39 7.81
N ALA A 85 -0.48 9.63 6.53
CA ALA A 85 -1.31 8.74 5.73
C ALA A 85 -0.68 7.34 5.62
N ILE A 86 0.63 7.25 5.42
CA ILE A 86 1.34 5.96 5.39
C ILE A 86 1.24 5.26 6.75
N MET A 87 1.43 6.01 7.86
CA MET A 87 1.36 5.43 9.20
C MET A 87 -0.04 4.92 9.53
N ASN A 88 -1.10 5.65 9.16
CA ASN A 88 -2.48 5.22 9.36
C ASN A 88 -2.78 3.84 8.73
N LEU A 89 -2.20 3.56 7.57
CA LEU A 89 -2.31 2.24 6.94
C LEU A 89 -1.45 1.19 7.64
N LEU A 90 -0.19 1.52 7.95
CA LEU A 90 0.74 0.60 8.62
C LEU A 90 0.29 0.22 10.03
N GLU A 91 -0.30 1.16 10.78
CA GLU A 91 -0.79 0.94 12.15
C GLU A 91 -1.96 -0.06 12.20
N GLY A 92 -2.80 -0.05 11.18
CA GLY A 92 -3.93 -0.99 11.10
C GLY A 92 -3.53 -2.43 10.78
N LEU A 93 -2.37 -2.64 10.15
CA LEU A 93 -1.95 -3.95 9.65
C LEU A 93 -1.60 -4.97 10.75
N PRO A 94 -0.92 -4.63 11.86
CA PRO A 94 -0.57 -5.63 12.89
C PRO A 94 -1.77 -6.38 13.46
N SER A 95 -2.93 -5.75 13.52
CA SER A 95 -4.16 -6.38 14.03
C SER A 95 -4.73 -7.47 13.10
N VAL A 96 -4.44 -7.39 11.80
CA VAL A 96 -4.94 -8.31 10.77
C VAL A 96 -3.83 -9.18 10.16
N LEU A 97 -2.57 -8.80 10.39
CA LEU A 97 -1.35 -9.46 9.91
C LEU A 97 -0.28 -9.52 11.02
N PRO A 98 -0.49 -10.27 12.09
CA PRO A 98 0.44 -10.28 13.24
C PRO A 98 1.83 -10.85 12.90
N ASP A 99 1.92 -11.72 11.88
CA ASP A 99 3.16 -12.40 11.50
C ASP A 99 3.89 -11.74 10.32
N ALA A 100 3.31 -10.71 9.70
CA ALA A 100 3.92 -10.05 8.56
C ALA A 100 5.02 -9.07 8.98
N ASN A 101 6.07 -8.99 8.17
CA ASN A 101 7.17 -8.05 8.36
C ASN A 101 6.85 -6.70 7.70
N LEU A 102 6.63 -5.68 8.50
CA LEU A 102 6.29 -4.35 8.06
C LEU A 102 7.49 -3.40 8.21
N VAL A 103 7.68 -2.49 7.26
CA VAL A 103 8.71 -1.46 7.37
C VAL A 103 8.21 -0.07 7.01
N LYS A 104 8.51 0.90 7.85
CA LYS A 104 8.35 2.32 7.56
C LYS A 104 9.69 2.91 7.17
N VAL A 105 9.79 3.42 5.95
CA VAL A 105 10.98 4.11 5.45
C VAL A 105 10.76 5.62 5.50
N ALA A 106 11.65 6.36 6.17
CA ALA A 106 11.55 7.80 6.28
C ALA A 106 12.90 8.45 6.61
N GLY A 107 12.96 9.78 6.64
CA GLY A 107 14.11 10.51 7.22
C GLY A 107 14.19 10.33 8.73
N TYR A 108 15.35 10.64 9.30
CA TYR A 108 15.62 10.45 10.74
C TYR A 108 14.62 11.20 11.65
N GLY A 109 14.27 12.45 11.31
CA GLY A 109 13.33 13.25 12.09
C GLY A 109 11.94 12.59 12.23
N PRO A 110 11.25 12.30 11.13
CA PRO A 110 9.98 11.58 11.14
C PRO A 110 10.04 10.23 11.88
N ILE A 111 11.11 9.44 11.68
CA ILE A 111 11.27 8.16 12.40
C ILE A 111 11.27 8.36 13.91
N LYS A 112 12.00 9.36 14.41
CA LYS A 112 12.07 9.64 15.84
C LYS A 112 10.68 9.99 16.43
N GLU A 113 9.86 10.69 15.67
CA GLU A 113 8.50 11.03 16.09
C GLU A 113 7.57 9.80 16.06
N PHE A 114 7.63 9.02 15.00
CA PHE A 114 6.81 7.81 14.88
C PHE A 114 7.15 6.75 15.94
N ARG A 115 8.41 6.54 16.27
CA ARG A 115 8.80 5.64 17.37
C ARG A 115 8.25 6.05 18.75
N LYS A 116 7.94 7.31 18.96
CA LYS A 116 7.30 7.77 20.20
C LYS A 116 5.80 7.48 20.22
N LEU A 117 5.15 7.54 19.04
CA LEU A 117 3.71 7.32 18.90
C LEU A 117 3.37 5.84 18.74
N PHE A 118 4.26 5.10 18.07
CA PHE A 118 4.12 3.68 17.76
C PHE A 118 5.44 2.96 18.11
N PRO A 119 5.69 2.67 19.40
CA PRO A 119 6.91 1.99 19.85
C PRO A 119 7.03 0.59 19.23
N GLU A 120 8.26 0.21 18.86
CA GLU A 120 8.53 -1.12 18.30
C GLU A 120 8.22 -2.25 19.30
N GLU A 121 8.24 -1.95 20.60
CA GLU A 121 7.88 -2.90 21.67
C GLU A 121 6.38 -3.26 21.65
N GLU A 122 5.52 -2.32 21.25
CA GLU A 122 4.07 -2.52 21.12
C GLU A 122 3.68 -3.04 19.74
N HIS A 123 4.56 -2.84 18.74
CA HIS A 123 4.38 -3.22 17.34
C HIS A 123 5.59 -4.03 16.83
N PRO A 124 5.85 -5.24 17.35
CA PRO A 124 7.09 -5.98 17.10
C PRO A 124 7.31 -6.35 15.62
N ASN A 125 6.28 -6.37 14.83
CA ASN A 125 6.36 -6.63 13.39
C ASN A 125 6.52 -5.36 12.53
N LEU A 126 6.55 -4.16 13.14
CA LEU A 126 6.77 -2.89 12.45
C LEU A 126 8.18 -2.36 12.72
N THR A 127 9.01 -2.33 11.69
CA THR A 127 10.39 -1.82 11.74
C THR A 127 10.49 -0.44 11.10
N TYR A 128 11.39 0.40 11.63
CA TYR A 128 11.70 1.71 11.06
C TYR A 128 13.09 1.71 10.41
N ARG A 129 13.17 2.16 9.15
CA ARG A 129 14.43 2.30 8.41
C ARG A 129 14.63 3.73 7.93
N SER A 130 15.85 4.24 8.10
CA SER A 130 16.20 5.56 7.60
C SER A 130 16.40 5.54 6.09
N SER A 131 15.81 6.48 5.38
CA SER A 131 16.06 6.69 3.95
C SER A 131 17.50 7.12 3.62
N MET A 132 18.28 7.54 4.61
CA MET A 132 19.69 7.91 4.44
C MET A 132 20.65 6.73 4.58
N SER A 133 20.20 5.60 5.12
CA SER A 133 21.00 4.37 5.27
C SER A 133 21.16 3.57 3.97
N PHE A 134 20.70 4.10 2.88
CA PHE A 134 20.56 3.44 1.58
C PHE A 134 21.86 3.22 0.77
N THR A 135 23.00 3.60 1.29
CA THR A 135 24.29 3.25 0.67
C THR A 135 24.67 1.78 0.83
N GLN A 136 24.00 1.06 1.70
CA GLN A 136 24.10 -0.39 1.83
C GLN A 136 22.81 -1.01 1.31
N LYS A 137 22.90 -1.95 0.37
CA LYS A 137 21.79 -2.77 -0.13
C LYS A 137 21.07 -3.42 1.05
N ALA A 138 20.16 -2.69 1.69
CA ALA A 138 19.29 -3.28 2.70
C ALA A 138 18.28 -4.15 1.95
N PRO A 139 18.23 -5.47 2.17
CA PRO A 139 17.27 -6.33 1.49
C PRO A 139 15.87 -5.99 1.96
N TYR A 140 15.14 -5.19 1.18
CA TYR A 140 13.70 -5.00 1.42
C TYR A 140 12.89 -6.27 1.16
N GLN A 141 13.53 -7.29 0.56
CA GLN A 141 12.95 -8.60 0.28
C GLN A 141 12.42 -9.32 1.52
N GLN A 142 12.93 -8.98 2.70
CA GLN A 142 12.46 -9.53 3.96
C GLN A 142 11.15 -8.91 4.46
N TYR A 143 10.66 -7.83 3.83
CA TYR A 143 9.45 -7.14 4.25
C TYR A 143 8.30 -7.45 3.30
N ASP A 144 7.16 -7.80 3.90
CA ASP A 144 5.92 -8.06 3.19
C ASP A 144 5.23 -6.75 2.80
N VAL A 145 5.35 -5.73 3.67
CA VAL A 145 4.78 -4.40 3.41
C VAL A 145 5.82 -3.31 3.64
N ILE A 146 5.96 -2.43 2.66
CA ILE A 146 6.91 -1.31 2.69
C ILE A 146 6.14 0.01 2.59
N GLY A 147 6.14 0.81 3.65
CA GLY A 147 5.54 2.14 3.65
C GLY A 147 6.59 3.24 3.49
N ALA A 148 6.51 4.03 2.41
CA ALA A 148 7.47 5.09 2.15
C ALA A 148 6.85 6.25 1.38
N THR A 149 7.50 7.43 1.44
CA THR A 149 7.09 8.55 0.60
C THR A 149 7.50 8.31 -0.86
N VAL A 150 6.83 9.03 -1.77
CA VAL A 150 7.12 9.01 -3.22
C VAL A 150 8.61 9.12 -3.50
N TYR A 151 9.29 10.04 -2.83
CA TYR A 151 10.73 10.26 -3.03
C TYR A 151 11.58 9.04 -2.66
N ALA A 152 11.23 8.34 -1.58
CA ALA A 152 11.96 7.14 -1.16
C ALA A 152 11.70 5.97 -2.11
N PHE A 153 10.47 5.79 -2.58
CA PHE A 153 10.16 4.78 -3.60
C PHE A 153 10.88 5.04 -4.92
N ALA A 154 10.80 6.26 -5.45
CA ALA A 154 11.39 6.62 -6.73
C ALA A 154 12.93 6.47 -6.75
N LYS A 155 13.60 6.68 -5.62
CA LYS A 155 15.06 6.61 -5.56
C LYS A 155 15.65 5.23 -5.42
N GLN A 156 14.96 4.29 -4.78
CA GLN A 156 15.62 3.08 -4.32
C GLN A 156 14.81 1.80 -4.31
N ILE A 157 13.51 1.87 -3.98
CA ILE A 157 12.71 0.65 -3.80
C ILE A 157 12.26 0.11 -5.16
N ALA A 158 11.92 1.00 -6.10
CA ALA A 158 11.35 0.63 -7.38
C ALA A 158 12.34 -0.07 -8.33
N TYR A 159 13.64 0.18 -8.21
CA TYR A 159 14.64 -0.35 -9.14
C TYR A 159 15.25 -1.67 -8.69
N ASP A 160 15.54 -1.81 -7.41
CA ASP A 160 16.30 -2.94 -6.89
C ASP A 160 15.42 -4.06 -6.32
N ASP A 161 14.17 -3.74 -5.97
CA ASP A 161 13.30 -4.68 -5.29
C ASP A 161 11.81 -4.33 -5.48
N PRO A 162 11.24 -4.61 -6.67
CA PRO A 162 9.87 -4.23 -6.99
C PRO A 162 8.86 -4.94 -6.07
N VAL A 163 7.79 -4.23 -5.74
CA VAL A 163 6.62 -4.79 -5.07
C VAL A 163 5.61 -5.32 -6.09
N ASP A 164 4.77 -6.28 -5.69
CA ASP A 164 3.71 -6.79 -6.57
C ASP A 164 2.58 -5.77 -6.75
N TYR A 165 2.23 -5.06 -5.67
CA TYR A 165 1.17 -4.04 -5.68
C TYR A 165 1.63 -2.77 -4.97
N LEU A 166 1.27 -1.63 -5.54
CA LEU A 166 1.51 -0.32 -4.95
C LEU A 166 0.19 0.36 -4.60
N PHE A 167 -0.06 0.55 -3.31
CA PHE A 167 -1.18 1.33 -2.80
C PHE A 167 -0.76 2.79 -2.65
N VAL A 168 -1.43 3.67 -3.38
CA VAL A 168 -1.15 5.11 -3.35
C VAL A 168 -2.28 5.81 -2.61
N ASP A 169 -2.02 6.26 -1.37
CA ASP A 169 -2.99 7.07 -0.63
C ASP A 169 -2.79 8.55 -0.93
N GLU A 170 -3.89 9.30 -0.90
CA GLU A 170 -3.92 10.71 -1.31
C GLU A 170 -3.34 10.93 -2.72
N ALA A 171 -3.66 10.04 -3.67
CA ALA A 171 -3.08 10.02 -5.01
C ALA A 171 -3.18 11.36 -5.77
N SER A 172 -4.19 12.19 -5.46
CA SER A 172 -4.34 13.53 -6.04
C SER A 172 -3.20 14.50 -5.68
N GLN A 173 -2.44 14.21 -4.62
CA GLN A 173 -1.29 15.00 -4.19
C GLN A 173 0.04 14.47 -4.76
N VAL A 174 0.01 13.33 -5.44
CA VAL A 174 1.20 12.70 -6.03
C VAL A 174 1.32 13.12 -7.48
N ALA A 175 2.44 13.74 -7.85
CA ALA A 175 2.68 14.10 -9.25
C ALA A 175 2.86 12.81 -10.09
N LEU A 176 2.21 12.76 -11.25
CA LEU A 176 2.31 11.62 -12.18
C LEU A 176 3.75 11.24 -12.56
N ALA A 177 4.64 12.22 -12.60
CA ALA A 177 6.07 11.99 -12.88
C ALA A 177 6.78 11.16 -11.80
N ASN A 178 6.17 10.99 -10.65
CA ASN A 178 6.71 10.26 -9.49
C ASN A 178 6.05 8.88 -9.29
N LEU A 179 5.13 8.49 -10.15
CA LEU A 179 4.50 7.17 -10.21
C LEU A 179 5.12 6.34 -11.35
#